data_c97a17943e08da47bdc41b4bff0b578c
#
_entry.id   c97a17943e08da47bdc41b4bff0b578c
#
_cell.length_a   1.000
_cell.length_b   1.000
_cell.length_c   1.000
_cell.angle_alpha   90.00
_cell.angle_beta   90.00
_cell.angle_gamma   90.00
#
_symmetry.space_group_name_H-M   'P 1'
#
loop_
_entity.id
_entity.type
_entity.pdbx_description
1 polymer ?
#
loop_
_entity_poly.entity_id
_entity_poly.type
_entity_poly.pdbx_seq_one_letter_code
_entity_poly.pdbx_strand_id
1 'polypeptide(L)'
;MNASDLWNKSLDILSRREHSVIELKNKLIRFNPDPNDLKDVIERLITSNFLDDKRFASAFIRSKAESGYGPNYISQYLSKKGISSDKYDMYSLEIDWEEKCLAQFNKKRRNKEINFKEKEKILRFLAYRGFSYEIIKNALKEFD
;
A
#
# COMPACT_ATOMS: atom_id res chain seq x y z
N MET A 1 12.61 -2.21 29.07
CA MET A 1 13.10 -3.00 27.90
C MET A 1 14.41 -2.41 27.45
N ASN A 2 15.47 -3.19 27.43
CA ASN A 2 16.79 -2.72 27.00
C ASN A 2 16.94 -2.82 25.46
N ALA A 3 18.08 -2.34 24.95
CA ALA A 3 18.31 -2.32 23.48
C ALA A 3 18.27 -3.71 22.87
N SER A 4 18.79 -4.72 23.57
CA SER A 4 18.76 -6.11 23.10
C SER A 4 17.33 -6.65 23.00
N ASP A 5 16.49 -6.34 23.98
CA ASP A 5 15.08 -6.72 23.96
C ASP A 5 14.33 -6.02 22.83
N LEU A 6 14.62 -4.74 22.59
CA LEU A 6 14.03 -3.99 21.48
C LEU A 6 14.41 -4.61 20.13
N TRP A 7 15.67 -4.98 19.98
CA TRP A 7 16.14 -5.62 18.75
C TRP A 7 15.41 -6.94 18.51
N ASN A 8 15.33 -7.79 19.52
CA ASN A 8 14.66 -9.09 19.40
C ASN A 8 13.17 -8.94 19.12
N LYS A 9 12.52 -7.98 19.78
CA LYS A 9 11.11 -7.69 19.53
C LYS A 9 10.88 -7.20 18.11
N SER A 10 11.77 -6.34 17.61
CA SER A 10 11.71 -5.83 16.25
C SER A 10 11.82 -6.95 15.22
N LEU A 11 12.76 -7.88 15.41
CA LEU A 11 12.92 -9.02 14.51
C LEU A 11 11.69 -9.92 14.53
N ASP A 12 11.07 -10.12 15.68
CA ASP A 12 9.83 -10.88 15.79
C ASP A 12 8.69 -10.21 15.00
N ILE A 13 8.54 -8.91 15.17
CA ILE A 13 7.51 -8.14 14.43
C ILE A 13 7.75 -8.22 12.93
N LEU A 14 8.99 -8.00 12.49
CA LEU A 14 9.35 -7.98 11.07
C LEU A 14 9.29 -9.36 10.42
N SER A 15 9.40 -10.43 11.21
CA SER A 15 9.29 -11.79 10.69
C SER A 15 7.89 -12.11 10.18
N ARG A 16 6.90 -11.36 10.61
CA ARG A 16 5.48 -11.61 10.26
C ARG A 16 5.07 -10.92 8.97
N ARG A 17 5.59 -9.74 8.70
CA ARG A 17 5.41 -8.99 7.46
C ARG A 17 6.37 -7.82 7.39
N GLU A 18 6.47 -7.22 6.21
CA GLU A 18 7.18 -5.96 6.05
C GLU A 18 6.46 -4.85 6.83
N HIS A 19 7.24 -3.93 7.38
CA HIS A 19 6.74 -2.74 8.06
C HIS A 19 7.48 -1.52 7.53
N SER A 20 6.81 -0.37 7.52
CA SER A 20 7.51 0.89 7.31
C SER A 20 8.26 1.27 8.58
N VAL A 21 9.24 2.18 8.44
CA VAL A 21 10.00 2.68 9.60
C VAL A 21 9.06 3.27 10.65
N ILE A 22 8.11 4.11 10.22
CA ILE A 22 7.15 4.75 11.12
C ILE A 22 6.23 3.73 11.79
N GLU A 23 5.76 2.72 11.04
CA GLU A 23 4.93 1.66 11.63
C GLU A 23 5.66 0.93 12.76
N LEU A 24 6.91 0.56 12.50
CA LEU A 24 7.69 -0.16 13.49
C LEU A 24 7.97 0.71 14.71
N LYS A 25 8.35 1.96 14.51
CA LYS A 25 8.56 2.91 15.62
C LYS A 25 7.32 3.02 16.49
N ASN A 26 6.15 3.16 15.88
CA ASN A 26 4.89 3.29 16.61
C ASN A 26 4.58 2.04 17.44
N LYS A 27 4.90 0.87 16.93
CA LYS A 27 4.74 -0.38 17.68
C LYS A 27 5.70 -0.48 18.84
N LEU A 28 6.95 -0.06 18.65
CA LEU A 28 7.99 -0.15 19.69
C LEU A 28 7.81 0.89 20.79
N ILE A 29 7.26 2.06 20.49
CA ILE A 29 7.00 3.12 21.48
C ILE A 29 6.13 2.62 22.62
N ARG A 30 5.25 1.67 22.37
CA ARG A 30 4.37 1.08 23.39
C ARG A 30 5.12 0.43 24.53
N PHE A 31 6.38 0.06 24.33
CA PHE A 31 7.22 -0.57 25.33
C PHE A 31 8.06 0.43 26.11
N ASN A 32 7.80 1.73 25.93
CA ASN A 32 8.47 2.82 26.64
C ASN A 32 10.01 2.73 26.57
N PRO A 33 10.59 2.58 25.37
CA PRO A 33 12.05 2.45 25.27
C PRO A 33 12.75 3.78 25.53
N ASP A 34 14.03 3.70 25.91
CA ASP A 34 14.89 4.87 25.89
C ASP A 34 14.96 5.39 24.44
N PRO A 35 14.77 6.71 24.23
CA PRO A 35 14.78 7.27 22.87
C PRO A 35 16.06 7.01 22.09
N ASN A 36 17.21 6.98 22.76
CA ASN A 36 18.49 6.67 22.11
C ASN A 36 18.57 5.21 21.71
N ASP A 37 18.08 4.30 22.55
CA ASP A 37 18.02 2.88 22.22
C ASP A 37 17.10 2.64 21.04
N LEU A 38 15.95 3.30 21.00
CA LEU A 38 15.02 3.18 19.87
C LEU A 38 15.66 3.64 18.56
N LYS A 39 16.33 4.80 18.60
CA LYS A 39 17.01 5.34 17.42
C LYS A 39 18.08 4.39 16.92
N ASP A 40 18.91 3.88 17.83
CA ASP A 40 20.01 2.98 17.48
C ASP A 40 19.50 1.67 16.89
N VAL A 41 18.45 1.10 17.46
CA VAL A 41 17.85 -0.14 16.96
C VAL A 41 17.29 0.08 15.55
N ILE A 42 16.56 1.18 15.33
CA ILE A 42 16.00 1.49 14.00
C ILE A 42 17.13 1.65 12.98
N GLU A 43 18.17 2.41 13.28
CA GLU A 43 19.29 2.60 12.36
C GLU A 43 19.99 1.28 12.03
N ARG A 44 20.17 0.43 13.01
CA ARG A 44 20.79 -0.89 12.81
C ARG A 44 19.91 -1.81 11.95
N LEU A 45 18.59 -1.77 12.14
CA LEU A 45 17.65 -2.53 11.31
C LEU A 45 17.71 -2.09 9.86
N ILE A 46 17.79 -0.78 9.62
CA ILE A 46 17.91 -0.24 8.26
C ILE A 46 19.23 -0.67 7.63
N THR A 47 20.33 -0.49 8.34
CA THR A 47 21.68 -0.83 7.85
C THR A 47 21.80 -2.32 7.55
N SER A 48 21.13 -3.15 8.33
CA SER A 48 21.15 -4.62 8.17
C SER A 48 20.09 -5.14 7.19
N ASN A 49 19.37 -4.27 6.52
CA ASN A 49 18.31 -4.60 5.55
C ASN A 49 17.10 -5.33 6.12
N PHE A 50 16.90 -5.30 7.43
CA PHE A 50 15.67 -5.83 8.02
C PHE A 50 14.50 -4.86 7.89
N LEU A 51 14.80 -3.58 7.65
CA LEU A 51 13.81 -2.51 7.57
C LEU A 51 14.13 -1.66 6.33
N ASP A 52 13.19 -1.55 5.40
CA ASP A 52 13.40 -0.87 4.12
C ASP A 52 12.07 -0.34 3.60
N ASP A 53 11.90 0.97 3.63
CA ASP A 53 10.66 1.63 3.18
C ASP A 53 10.36 1.40 1.70
N LYS A 54 11.39 1.30 0.85
CA LYS A 54 11.19 1.00 -0.57
C LYS A 54 10.64 -0.40 -0.78
N ARG A 55 11.18 -1.36 -0.05
CA ARG A 55 10.71 -2.76 -0.10
C ARG A 55 9.28 -2.86 0.43
N PHE A 56 8.99 -2.15 1.55
CA PHE A 56 7.64 -2.07 2.08
C PHE A 56 6.67 -1.50 1.05
N ALA A 57 7.04 -0.38 0.42
CA ALA A 57 6.18 0.28 -0.57
C ALA A 57 5.83 -0.65 -1.73
N SER A 58 6.83 -1.33 -2.30
CA SER A 58 6.58 -2.26 -3.42
C SER A 58 5.65 -3.40 -3.03
N ALA A 59 5.87 -4.02 -1.87
CA ALA A 59 5.02 -5.10 -1.37
C ALA A 59 3.60 -4.60 -1.11
N PHE A 60 3.46 -3.41 -0.53
CA PHE A 60 2.17 -2.80 -0.22
C PHE A 60 1.38 -2.50 -1.50
N ILE A 61 2.04 -1.90 -2.50
CA ILE A 61 1.40 -1.58 -3.78
C ILE A 61 0.87 -2.86 -4.44
N ARG A 62 1.69 -3.92 -4.52
CA ARG A 62 1.27 -5.18 -5.13
C ARG A 62 0.10 -5.80 -4.40
N SER A 63 0.15 -5.81 -3.08
CA SER A 63 -0.93 -6.38 -2.25
C SER A 63 -2.24 -5.62 -2.42
N LYS A 64 -2.20 -4.30 -2.42
CA LYS A 64 -3.40 -3.47 -2.57
C LYS A 64 -3.96 -3.52 -3.98
N ALA A 65 -3.10 -3.60 -5.00
CA ALA A 65 -3.54 -3.81 -6.38
C ALA A 65 -4.33 -5.11 -6.52
N GLU A 66 -3.84 -6.19 -5.93
CA GLU A 66 -4.54 -7.48 -5.93
C GLU A 66 -5.88 -7.40 -5.20
N SER A 67 -5.97 -6.57 -4.18
CA SER A 67 -7.22 -6.36 -3.43
C SER A 67 -8.21 -5.42 -4.14
N GLY A 68 -7.85 -4.91 -5.31
CA GLY A 68 -8.76 -4.11 -6.12
C GLY A 68 -8.69 -2.60 -5.88
N TYR A 69 -7.58 -2.12 -5.34
CA TYR A 69 -7.37 -0.68 -5.13
C TYR A 69 -6.49 -0.09 -6.23
N GLY A 70 -6.71 1.18 -6.53
CA GLY A 70 -5.96 1.90 -7.54
C GLY A 70 -4.86 2.79 -6.98
N PRO A 71 -4.04 3.38 -7.87
CA PRO A 71 -2.86 4.15 -7.46
C PRO A 71 -3.13 5.30 -6.49
N ASN A 72 -4.23 6.05 -6.66
CA ASN A 72 -4.52 7.20 -5.80
C ASN A 72 -4.79 6.80 -4.35
N TYR A 73 -5.55 5.71 -4.17
CA TYR A 73 -5.81 5.17 -2.83
C TYR A 73 -4.51 4.69 -2.18
N ILE A 74 -3.72 3.95 -2.95
CA ILE A 74 -2.48 3.36 -2.45
C ILE A 74 -1.48 4.44 -2.05
N SER A 75 -1.35 5.51 -2.87
CA SER A 75 -0.47 6.64 -2.55
C SER A 75 -0.85 7.31 -1.24
N GLN A 76 -2.15 7.51 -1.00
CA GLN A 76 -2.63 8.11 0.24
C GLN A 76 -2.29 7.25 1.46
N TYR A 77 -2.44 5.94 1.34
CA TYR A 77 -2.08 5.02 2.42
C TYR A 77 -0.59 4.99 2.70
N LEU A 78 0.23 5.00 1.65
CA LEU A 78 1.68 5.05 1.81
C LEU A 78 2.11 6.33 2.52
N SER A 79 1.49 7.45 2.19
CA SER A 79 1.74 8.71 2.88
C SER A 79 1.44 8.61 4.38
N LYS A 80 0.33 7.97 4.75
CA LYS A 80 -0.04 7.72 6.15
C LYS A 80 0.96 6.81 6.86
N LYS A 81 1.62 5.93 6.13
CA LYS A 81 2.65 5.04 6.67
C LYS A 81 4.03 5.73 6.72
N GLY A 82 4.07 7.02 6.42
CA GLY A 82 5.29 7.80 6.49
C GLY A 82 6.22 7.61 5.31
N ILE A 83 5.70 7.14 4.18
CA ILE A 83 6.50 6.90 2.98
C ILE A 83 6.21 7.98 1.95
N SER A 84 7.24 8.77 1.66
CA SER A 84 7.15 9.84 0.65
C SER A 84 7.20 9.25 -0.76
N SER A 85 6.68 10.03 -1.72
CA SER A 85 6.54 9.59 -3.10
C SER A 85 7.87 9.29 -3.80
N ASP A 86 8.99 9.78 -3.28
CA ASP A 86 10.33 9.49 -3.83
C ASP A 86 10.82 8.09 -3.49
N LYS A 87 10.14 7.36 -2.61
CA LYS A 87 10.52 6.01 -2.19
C LYS A 87 9.96 4.92 -3.10
N TYR A 88 9.08 5.26 -4.04
CA TYR A 88 8.49 4.26 -4.93
C TYR A 88 8.12 4.89 -6.27
N ASP A 89 7.95 4.02 -7.27
CA ASP A 89 7.37 4.40 -8.55
C ASP A 89 6.17 3.49 -8.80
N MET A 90 4.98 4.07 -8.71
CA MET A 90 3.72 3.34 -8.82
C MET A 90 3.60 2.57 -10.14
N TYR A 91 4.17 3.11 -11.21
CA TYR A 91 3.99 2.60 -12.56
C TYR A 91 5.16 1.74 -13.05
N SER A 92 6.19 1.52 -12.23
CA SER A 92 7.36 0.70 -12.59
C SER A 92 7.26 -0.76 -12.15
N LEU A 93 6.19 -1.14 -11.45
CA LEU A 93 6.05 -2.47 -10.85
C LEU A 93 5.37 -3.49 -11.77
N GLU A 94 5.21 -3.15 -13.04
CA GLU A 94 4.59 -4.02 -14.04
C GLU A 94 3.16 -4.43 -13.67
N ILE A 95 2.41 -3.54 -13.02
CA ILE A 95 1.00 -3.75 -12.71
C ILE A 95 0.16 -3.14 -13.82
N ASP A 96 -0.72 -3.95 -14.42
CA ASP A 96 -1.68 -3.45 -15.41
C ASP A 96 -2.89 -2.86 -14.67
N TRP A 97 -2.85 -1.54 -14.46
CA TRP A 97 -3.88 -0.84 -13.70
C TRP A 97 -5.23 -0.84 -14.42
N GLU A 98 -5.24 -0.78 -15.75
CA GLU A 98 -6.47 -0.88 -16.54
C GLU A 98 -7.13 -2.25 -16.36
N GLU A 99 -6.34 -3.32 -16.38
CA GLU A 99 -6.84 -4.67 -16.14
C GLU A 99 -7.43 -4.80 -14.73
N LYS A 100 -6.72 -4.26 -13.72
CA LYS A 100 -7.21 -4.27 -12.34
C LYS A 100 -8.52 -3.51 -12.20
N CYS A 101 -8.63 -2.37 -12.86
CA CYS A 101 -9.84 -1.56 -12.89
C CYS A 101 -10.98 -2.32 -13.55
N LEU A 102 -10.75 -2.89 -14.72
CA LEU A 102 -11.74 -3.64 -15.46
C LEU A 102 -12.26 -4.84 -14.66
N ALA A 103 -11.37 -5.54 -13.97
CA ALA A 103 -11.75 -6.67 -13.11
C ALA A 103 -12.72 -6.22 -12.01
N GLN A 104 -12.47 -5.07 -11.39
CA GLN A 104 -13.36 -4.51 -10.37
C GLN A 104 -14.70 -4.09 -10.97
N PHE A 105 -14.69 -3.49 -12.15
CA PHE A 105 -15.92 -3.13 -12.87
C PHE A 105 -16.77 -4.37 -13.14
N ASN A 106 -16.17 -5.42 -13.71
CA ASN A 106 -16.87 -6.67 -14.04
C ASN A 106 -17.41 -7.37 -12.80
N LYS A 107 -16.65 -7.36 -11.71
CA LYS A 107 -17.08 -7.94 -10.44
C LYS A 107 -18.29 -7.20 -9.88
N LYS A 108 -18.27 -5.88 -9.94
CA LYS A 108 -19.37 -5.04 -9.42
C LYS A 108 -20.64 -5.22 -10.22
N ARG A 109 -20.55 -5.29 -11.54
CA ARG A 109 -21.72 -5.53 -12.41
C ARG A 109 -22.12 -7.00 -12.50
N ARG A 110 -21.39 -7.89 -11.83
CA ARG A 110 -21.63 -9.33 -11.81
C ARG A 110 -21.65 -9.97 -13.21
N ASN A 111 -20.78 -9.46 -14.09
CA ASN A 111 -20.68 -9.89 -15.50
C ASN A 111 -22.01 -9.81 -16.26
N LYS A 112 -22.88 -8.87 -15.87
CA LYS A 112 -24.17 -8.62 -16.51
C LYS A 112 -24.15 -7.28 -17.22
N GLU A 113 -25.08 -7.12 -18.17
CA GLU A 113 -25.32 -5.81 -18.76
C GLU A 113 -25.97 -4.89 -17.73
N ILE A 114 -25.61 -3.63 -17.75
CA ILE A 114 -26.10 -2.62 -16.81
C ILE A 114 -26.58 -1.40 -17.57
N ASN A 115 -27.53 -0.67 -16.97
CA ASN A 115 -28.01 0.59 -17.53
C ASN A 115 -27.06 1.74 -17.19
N PHE A 116 -27.31 2.90 -17.74
CA PHE A 116 -26.50 4.10 -17.54
C PHE A 116 -26.37 4.46 -16.05
N LYS A 117 -27.46 4.42 -15.32
CA LYS A 117 -27.49 4.80 -13.91
C LYS A 117 -26.63 3.86 -13.04
N GLU A 118 -26.70 2.57 -13.31
CA GLU A 118 -25.87 1.58 -12.63
C GLU A 118 -24.40 1.76 -12.98
N LYS A 119 -24.10 2.04 -14.24
CA LYS A 119 -22.73 2.31 -14.68
C LYS A 119 -22.15 3.51 -13.94
N GLU A 120 -22.92 4.60 -13.80
CA GLU A 120 -22.50 5.78 -13.08
C GLU A 120 -22.11 5.46 -11.62
N LYS A 121 -22.89 4.62 -10.96
CA LYS A 121 -22.58 4.18 -9.59
C LYS A 121 -21.26 3.42 -9.53
N ILE A 122 -21.02 2.54 -10.47
CA ILE A 122 -19.78 1.75 -10.51
C ILE A 122 -18.58 2.64 -10.80
N LEU A 123 -18.74 3.63 -11.70
CA LEU A 123 -17.64 4.57 -11.97
C LEU A 123 -17.24 5.34 -10.71
N ARG A 124 -18.21 5.78 -9.91
CA ARG A 124 -17.92 6.43 -8.62
C ARG A 124 -17.21 5.49 -7.67
N PHE A 125 -17.63 4.23 -7.63
CA PHE A 125 -16.97 3.21 -6.81
C PHE A 125 -15.51 3.02 -7.22
N LEU A 126 -15.22 2.96 -8.52
CA LEU A 126 -13.87 2.80 -9.04
C LEU A 126 -12.98 4.01 -8.70
N ALA A 127 -13.53 5.22 -8.82
CA ALA A 127 -12.84 6.43 -8.43
C ALA A 127 -12.53 6.42 -6.92
N TYR A 128 -13.48 5.98 -6.11
CA TYR A 128 -13.29 5.85 -4.67
C TYR A 128 -12.21 4.82 -4.32
N ARG A 129 -12.12 3.75 -5.12
CA ARG A 129 -11.08 2.73 -4.97
C ARG A 129 -9.68 3.23 -5.34
N GLY A 130 -9.60 4.42 -5.92
CA GLY A 130 -8.33 5.06 -6.21
C GLY A 130 -7.89 5.00 -7.67
N PHE A 131 -8.75 4.55 -8.57
CA PHE A 131 -8.46 4.58 -10.00
C PHE A 131 -8.72 5.98 -10.56
N SER A 132 -7.76 6.52 -11.31
CA SER A 132 -7.89 7.84 -11.92
C SER A 132 -8.94 7.81 -13.04
N TYR A 133 -9.44 8.99 -13.39
CA TYR A 133 -10.35 9.13 -14.53
C TYR A 133 -9.77 8.52 -15.80
N GLU A 134 -8.49 8.77 -16.06
CA GLU A 134 -7.80 8.25 -17.24
C GLU A 134 -7.74 6.72 -17.26
N ILE A 135 -7.39 6.11 -16.12
CA ILE A 135 -7.36 4.64 -15.99
C ILE A 135 -8.76 4.07 -16.24
N ILE A 136 -9.78 4.66 -15.62
CA ILE A 136 -11.17 4.20 -15.79
C ILE A 136 -11.60 4.31 -17.24
N LYS A 137 -11.35 5.45 -17.85
CA LYS A 137 -11.70 5.70 -19.25
C LYS A 137 -11.07 4.67 -20.19
N ASN A 138 -9.76 4.43 -20.00
CA ASN A 138 -9.02 3.47 -20.83
C ASN A 138 -9.49 2.03 -20.59
N ALA A 139 -9.73 1.68 -19.34
CA ALA A 139 -10.18 0.33 -18.97
C ALA A 139 -11.55 -0.01 -19.56
N LEU A 140 -12.43 0.99 -19.67
CA LEU A 140 -13.83 0.77 -20.06
C LEU A 140 -14.16 1.25 -21.49
N LYS A 141 -13.17 1.41 -22.35
CA LYS A 141 -13.38 1.86 -23.73
C LYS A 141 -14.46 1.07 -24.48
N GLU A 142 -14.49 -0.24 -24.26
CA GLU A 142 -15.44 -1.12 -24.96
C GLU A 142 -16.86 -1.04 -24.41
N PHE A 143 -17.08 -0.32 -23.31
CA PHE A 143 -18.39 -0.18 -22.69
C PHE A 143 -19.00 1.21 -22.89
N ASP A 144 -18.39 2.04 -23.70
CA ASP A 144 -18.89 3.39 -24.00
C ASP A 144 -19.91 3.38 -25.16
#